data_473f08320a5615f98550912a11e485e8
#
_entry.id   473f08320a5615f98550912a11e485e8
#
_cell.length_a   1.000
_cell.length_b   1.000
_cell.length_c   1.000
_cell.angle_alpha   90.00
_cell.angle_beta   90.00
_cell.angle_gamma   90.00
#
_symmetry.space_group_name_H-M   'P 1'
#
loop_
_entity.id
_entity.type
_entity.pdbx_description
1 polymer ?
#
loop_
_entity_poly.entity_id
_entity_poly.type
_entity_poly.pdbx_seq_one_letter_code
_entity_poly.pdbx_strand_id
1 'polypeptide(L)'
;MRFAAIADVHGNHLALEAVLADIRAQGVTEIVDLGDMASGPLDARKSLDRLMALDAVHVRGNHDRWLIDRPFEKMGAWERPAYPQLDAGHLDWLRTIPATAVYRDKVFLCHATPEDDNVYWLESVAPDGAITCAPLDEIEKLAAGISQSLILCGHTHTARAVRLSDGRLIVNPGSVGSPGYSYNVPHPHVVQAGSPDARYAILELTPAGWSVSFRHVPYDNSAMAELARANGDNEFASALATGWIR
;
A
#
# COMPACT_ATOMS: atom_id res chain seq x y z
N MET A 1 -15.36 -9.13 -14.48
CA MET A 1 -14.36 -8.11 -14.11
C MET A 1 -13.31 -8.82 -13.28
N ARG A 2 -12.04 -8.74 -13.67
CA ARG A 2 -10.90 -9.33 -12.94
C ARG A 2 -9.70 -8.40 -13.07
N PHE A 3 -9.10 -7.99 -11.96
CA PHE A 3 -8.02 -7.01 -11.92
C PHE A 3 -7.12 -7.24 -10.70
N ALA A 4 -5.94 -6.63 -10.70
CA ALA A 4 -5.00 -6.65 -9.58
C ALA A 4 -5.07 -5.34 -8.78
N ALA A 5 -4.96 -5.44 -7.46
CA ALA A 5 -4.78 -4.31 -6.56
C ALA A 5 -3.40 -4.39 -5.91
N ILE A 6 -2.62 -3.33 -6.07
CA ILE A 6 -1.32 -3.12 -5.43
C ILE A 6 -1.39 -1.91 -4.49
N ALA A 7 -0.51 -1.86 -3.51
CA ALA A 7 -0.39 -0.76 -2.55
C ALA A 7 1.01 -0.72 -1.93
N ASP A 8 1.39 0.42 -1.40
CA ASP A 8 2.52 0.54 -0.47
C ASP A 8 3.84 0.01 -1.08
N VAL A 9 4.20 0.56 -2.25
CA VAL A 9 5.42 0.17 -2.99
C VAL A 9 6.69 0.69 -2.31
N HIS A 10 6.63 1.88 -1.69
CA HIS A 10 7.68 2.46 -0.88
C HIS A 10 9.08 2.42 -1.53
N GLY A 11 9.17 2.79 -2.80
CA GLY A 11 10.44 2.84 -3.52
C GLY A 11 11.06 1.48 -3.86
N ASN A 12 10.40 0.37 -3.54
CA ASN A 12 10.90 -0.99 -3.81
C ASN A 12 10.59 -1.43 -5.24
N HIS A 13 11.36 -0.91 -6.19
CA HIS A 13 11.15 -1.20 -7.60
C HIS A 13 11.34 -2.67 -7.96
N LEU A 14 12.20 -3.44 -7.25
CA LEU A 14 12.40 -4.86 -7.52
C LEU A 14 11.17 -5.69 -7.11
N ALA A 15 10.58 -5.39 -5.96
CA ALA A 15 9.31 -5.99 -5.54
C ALA A 15 8.19 -5.65 -6.53
N LEU A 16 8.10 -4.38 -6.96
CA LEU A 16 7.12 -3.94 -7.95
C LEU A 16 7.26 -4.72 -9.27
N GLU A 17 8.47 -4.86 -9.81
CA GLU A 17 8.68 -5.61 -11.05
C GLU A 17 8.32 -7.10 -10.90
N ALA A 18 8.63 -7.72 -9.75
CA ALA A 18 8.23 -9.10 -9.47
C ALA A 18 6.69 -9.24 -9.43
N VAL A 19 6.00 -8.33 -8.75
CA VAL A 19 4.53 -8.29 -8.70
C VAL A 19 3.94 -8.09 -10.09
N LEU A 20 4.45 -7.15 -10.88
CA LEU A 20 3.98 -6.93 -12.25
C LEU A 20 4.22 -8.14 -13.16
N ALA A 21 5.31 -8.88 -12.96
CA ALA A 21 5.57 -10.12 -13.67
C ALA A 21 4.56 -11.22 -13.27
N ASP A 22 4.27 -11.38 -11.97
CA ASP A 22 3.27 -12.35 -11.50
C ASP A 22 1.87 -11.98 -11.99
N ILE A 23 1.45 -10.70 -11.93
CA ILE A 23 0.16 -10.22 -12.47
C ILE A 23 -0.01 -10.65 -13.93
N ARG A 24 1.02 -10.43 -14.77
CA ARG A 24 1.01 -10.86 -16.17
C ARG A 24 0.90 -12.38 -16.30
N ALA A 25 1.66 -13.13 -15.48
CA ALA A 25 1.61 -14.61 -15.47
C ALA A 25 0.24 -15.16 -15.04
N GLN A 26 -0.49 -14.42 -14.19
CA GLN A 26 -1.88 -14.73 -13.83
C GLN A 26 -2.90 -14.35 -14.92
N GLY A 27 -2.46 -13.79 -16.05
CA GLY A 27 -3.32 -13.33 -17.13
C GLY A 27 -4.20 -12.13 -16.75
N VAL A 28 -3.75 -11.31 -15.82
CA VAL A 28 -4.41 -10.06 -15.40
C VAL A 28 -3.76 -8.89 -16.12
N THR A 29 -4.56 -8.00 -16.68
CA THR A 29 -4.09 -6.83 -17.44
C THR A 29 -4.48 -5.50 -16.81
N GLU A 30 -5.47 -5.49 -15.93
CA GLU A 30 -5.97 -4.29 -15.28
C GLU A 30 -5.40 -4.20 -13.88
N ILE A 31 -4.92 -3.01 -13.50
CA ILE A 31 -4.27 -2.76 -12.22
C ILE A 31 -4.87 -1.50 -11.59
N VAL A 32 -5.12 -1.55 -10.29
CA VAL A 32 -5.35 -0.37 -9.45
C VAL A 32 -4.24 -0.28 -8.42
N ASP A 33 -3.81 0.94 -8.10
CA ASP A 33 -2.74 1.24 -7.15
C ASP A 33 -3.29 2.17 -6.06
N LEU A 34 -3.11 1.77 -4.82
CA LEU A 34 -3.71 2.39 -3.65
C LEU A 34 -2.78 3.37 -2.92
N GLY A 35 -1.66 3.76 -3.57
CA GLY A 35 -0.77 4.81 -3.05
C GLY A 35 0.42 4.31 -2.25
N ASP A 36 1.15 5.26 -1.68
CA ASP A 36 2.43 5.10 -1.01
C ASP A 36 3.51 4.50 -1.91
N MET A 37 3.77 5.23 -3.01
CA MET A 37 4.52 4.75 -4.16
C MET A 37 6.03 4.87 -4.00
N ALA A 38 6.51 5.98 -3.43
CA ALA A 38 7.91 6.38 -3.54
C ALA A 38 8.66 6.52 -2.20
N SER A 39 7.97 6.81 -1.11
CA SER A 39 8.61 7.06 0.19
C SER A 39 9.35 5.82 0.71
N GLY A 40 10.41 6.06 1.47
CA GLY A 40 11.23 5.00 2.02
C GLY A 40 12.71 5.15 1.64
N PRO A 41 13.59 4.35 2.25
CA PRO A 41 15.04 4.44 2.05
C PRO A 41 15.53 3.70 0.78
N LEU A 42 14.71 3.63 -0.27
CA LEU A 42 14.97 2.81 -1.46
C LEU A 42 15.03 3.67 -2.74
N ASP A 43 14.71 3.06 -3.90
CA ASP A 43 14.77 3.67 -5.24
C ASP A 43 13.45 4.36 -5.61
N ALA A 44 13.17 5.50 -5.00
CA ALA A 44 11.96 6.28 -5.21
C ALA A 44 11.74 6.62 -6.70
N ARG A 45 12.80 7.09 -7.40
CA ARG A 45 12.74 7.44 -8.83
C ARG A 45 12.32 6.25 -9.69
N LYS A 46 13.00 5.11 -9.55
CA LYS A 46 12.71 3.93 -10.38
C LYS A 46 11.29 3.41 -10.17
N SER A 47 10.80 3.46 -8.92
CA SER A 47 9.44 3.06 -8.61
C SER A 47 8.42 3.98 -9.26
N LEU A 48 8.59 5.31 -9.18
CA LEU A 48 7.70 6.27 -9.83
C LEU A 48 7.79 6.20 -11.36
N ASP A 49 8.99 6.16 -11.95
CA ASP A 49 9.15 5.99 -13.40
C ASP A 49 8.36 4.76 -13.90
N ARG A 50 8.37 3.69 -13.11
CA ARG A 50 7.66 2.46 -13.46
C ARG A 50 6.15 2.59 -13.31
N LEU A 51 5.67 3.20 -12.22
CA LEU A 51 4.24 3.42 -11.96
C LEU A 51 3.62 4.41 -12.93
N MET A 52 4.33 5.50 -13.26
CA MET A 52 3.93 6.48 -14.27
C MET A 52 3.75 5.86 -15.67
N ALA A 53 4.51 4.81 -15.97
CA ALA A 53 4.42 4.09 -17.25
C ALA A 53 3.34 2.99 -17.26
N LEU A 54 2.65 2.74 -16.13
CA LEU A 54 1.57 1.76 -16.06
C LEU A 54 0.23 2.38 -16.51
N ASP A 55 -0.50 1.62 -17.30
CA ASP A 55 -1.94 1.89 -17.53
C ASP A 55 -2.72 1.36 -16.31
N ALA A 56 -2.78 2.17 -15.25
CA ALA A 56 -3.42 1.83 -14.00
C ALA A 56 -4.24 3.00 -13.45
N VAL A 57 -5.22 2.71 -12.60
CA VAL A 57 -5.91 3.73 -11.82
C VAL A 57 -5.19 3.87 -10.49
N HIS A 58 -4.69 5.07 -10.21
CA HIS A 58 -3.94 5.37 -9.00
C HIS A 58 -4.77 6.24 -8.05
N VAL A 59 -4.64 5.98 -6.75
CA VAL A 59 -4.99 6.93 -5.68
C VAL A 59 -3.74 7.27 -4.89
N ARG A 60 -3.71 8.46 -4.29
CA ARG A 60 -2.56 8.98 -3.57
C ARG A 60 -2.60 8.56 -2.11
N GLY A 61 -1.47 8.06 -1.58
CA GLY A 61 -1.28 7.78 -0.16
C GLY A 61 -0.81 8.99 0.65
N ASN A 62 -0.75 8.83 1.97
CA ASN A 62 -0.31 9.87 2.88
C ASN A 62 1.17 10.24 2.65
N HIS A 63 2.03 9.29 2.39
CA HIS A 63 3.43 9.56 2.08
C HIS A 63 3.61 10.26 0.75
N ASP A 64 2.83 9.93 -0.28
CA ASP A 64 2.84 10.65 -1.56
C ASP A 64 2.40 12.10 -1.37
N ARG A 65 1.34 12.33 -0.57
CA ARG A 65 0.87 13.67 -0.20
C ARG A 65 1.95 14.45 0.58
N TRP A 66 2.65 13.80 1.50
CA TRP A 66 3.73 14.47 2.25
C TRP A 66 4.92 14.86 1.38
N LEU A 67 5.24 14.09 0.34
CA LEU A 67 6.28 14.46 -0.63
C LEU A 67 5.96 15.75 -1.40
N ILE A 68 4.68 16.09 -1.59
CA ILE A 68 4.26 17.28 -2.36
C ILE A 68 3.84 18.46 -1.49
N ASP A 69 3.33 18.21 -0.28
CA ASP A 69 2.76 19.25 0.58
C ASP A 69 3.71 19.75 1.67
N ARG A 70 4.71 18.93 2.06
CA ARG A 70 5.64 19.29 3.13
C ARG A 70 6.92 19.91 2.58
N PRO A 71 7.42 21.00 3.15
CA PRO A 71 8.77 21.47 2.86
C PRO A 71 9.78 20.41 3.37
N PHE A 72 10.92 20.28 2.69
CA PHE A 72 11.93 19.24 2.95
C PHE A 72 12.33 19.14 4.43
N GLU A 73 12.43 20.29 5.13
CA GLU A 73 12.83 20.36 6.53
C GLU A 73 11.81 19.72 7.49
N LYS A 74 10.55 19.58 7.04
CA LYS A 74 9.44 18.98 7.79
C LYS A 74 9.12 17.56 7.36
N MET A 75 9.84 17.03 6.38
CA MET A 75 9.68 15.65 5.92
C MET A 75 10.16 14.65 6.96
N GLY A 76 9.48 13.52 7.06
CA GLY A 76 9.80 12.40 7.94
C GLY A 76 10.97 11.55 7.45
N ALA A 77 11.25 10.48 8.19
CA ALA A 77 12.37 9.58 7.89
C ALA A 77 12.22 8.86 6.54
N TRP A 78 10.99 8.68 6.06
CA TRP A 78 10.73 7.98 4.80
C TRP A 78 10.68 8.91 3.59
N GLU A 79 10.24 10.15 3.74
CA GLU A 79 10.21 11.14 2.64
C GLU A 79 11.59 11.71 2.36
N ARG A 80 12.41 11.97 3.42
CA ARG A 80 13.73 12.59 3.26
C ARG A 80 14.70 11.88 2.33
N PRO A 81 14.85 10.54 2.36
CA PRO A 81 15.72 9.84 1.42
C PRO A 81 15.09 9.73 0.01
N ALA A 82 13.77 9.76 -0.10
CA ALA A 82 13.07 9.67 -1.38
C ALA A 82 13.06 11.00 -2.15
N TYR A 83 12.76 12.12 -1.48
CA TYR A 83 12.54 13.42 -2.11
C TYR A 83 13.69 13.90 -3.03
N PRO A 84 14.98 13.78 -2.66
CA PRO A 84 16.08 14.21 -3.53
C PRO A 84 16.24 13.39 -4.82
N GLN A 85 15.60 12.24 -4.91
CA GLN A 85 15.63 11.39 -6.10
C GLN A 85 14.59 11.83 -7.13
N LEU A 86 13.62 12.67 -6.75
CA LEU A 86 12.47 13.06 -7.57
C LEU A 86 12.75 14.38 -8.28
N ASP A 87 12.29 14.50 -9.50
CA ASP A 87 12.28 15.75 -10.26
C ASP A 87 10.86 16.36 -10.30
N ALA A 88 10.76 17.53 -10.95
CA ALA A 88 9.49 18.25 -11.06
C ALA A 88 8.39 17.41 -11.74
N GLY A 89 8.75 16.58 -12.73
CA GLY A 89 7.80 15.72 -13.42
C GLY A 89 7.15 14.67 -12.52
N HIS A 90 7.93 14.06 -11.62
CA HIS A 90 7.43 13.12 -10.62
C HIS A 90 6.48 13.81 -9.64
N LEU A 91 6.87 14.96 -9.10
CA LEU A 91 6.05 15.71 -8.14
C LEU A 91 4.76 16.24 -8.79
N ASP A 92 4.84 16.69 -10.04
CA ASP A 92 3.66 17.15 -10.78
C ASP A 92 2.72 15.98 -11.07
N TRP A 93 3.24 14.81 -11.43
CA TRP A 93 2.42 13.62 -11.60
C TRP A 93 1.71 13.22 -10.30
N LEU A 94 2.42 13.15 -9.17
CA LEU A 94 1.83 12.86 -7.86
C LEU A 94 0.70 13.86 -7.51
N ARG A 95 0.81 15.14 -7.89
CA ARG A 95 -0.26 16.14 -7.68
C ARG A 95 -1.51 15.86 -8.49
N THR A 96 -1.40 15.20 -9.64
CA THR A 96 -2.56 14.83 -10.46
C THR A 96 -3.36 13.66 -9.90
N ILE A 97 -2.76 12.85 -9.02
CA ILE A 97 -3.40 11.65 -8.47
C ILE A 97 -4.40 12.06 -7.38
N PRO A 98 -5.68 11.63 -7.49
CA PRO A 98 -6.70 11.94 -6.49
C PRO A 98 -6.48 11.14 -5.20
N ALA A 99 -7.05 11.62 -4.07
CA ALA A 99 -7.05 10.88 -2.82
C ALA A 99 -7.97 9.65 -2.86
N THR A 100 -9.05 9.71 -3.64
CA THR A 100 -10.01 8.61 -3.82
C THR A 100 -10.43 8.52 -5.28
N ALA A 101 -10.85 7.33 -5.71
CA ALA A 101 -11.38 7.11 -7.05
C ALA A 101 -12.50 6.05 -7.04
N VAL A 102 -13.31 6.04 -8.11
CA VAL A 102 -14.25 4.95 -8.36
C VAL A 102 -13.84 4.24 -9.65
N TYR A 103 -13.54 2.96 -9.52
CA TYR A 103 -13.14 2.14 -10.65
C TYR A 103 -14.33 1.33 -11.18
N ARG A 104 -14.64 1.53 -12.48
CA ARG A 104 -15.74 0.85 -13.21
C ARG A 104 -17.09 0.85 -12.46
N ASP A 105 -17.42 1.95 -11.79
CA ASP A 105 -18.65 2.18 -11.02
C ASP A 105 -18.90 1.18 -9.86
N LYS A 106 -18.02 0.22 -9.65
CA LYS A 106 -18.21 -0.91 -8.71
C LYS A 106 -17.22 -0.96 -7.57
N VAL A 107 -16.08 -0.32 -7.72
CA VAL A 107 -14.98 -0.40 -6.75
C VAL A 107 -14.62 1.00 -6.28
N PHE A 108 -14.70 1.25 -4.99
CA PHE A 108 -14.19 2.46 -4.37
C PHE A 108 -12.74 2.25 -3.97
N LEU A 109 -11.88 3.22 -4.28
CA LEU A 109 -10.46 3.21 -3.99
C LEU A 109 -10.10 4.36 -3.06
N CYS A 110 -9.37 4.08 -2.00
CA CYS A 110 -8.69 5.07 -1.14
C CYS A 110 -7.39 4.46 -0.63
N HIS A 111 -6.52 5.28 -0.02
CA HIS A 111 -5.30 4.75 0.58
C HIS A 111 -5.55 4.13 1.95
N ALA A 112 -6.16 4.86 2.87
CA ALA A 112 -6.50 4.39 4.22
C ALA A 112 -8.01 4.39 4.43
N THR A 113 -8.61 5.49 4.90
CA THR A 113 -10.07 5.65 4.98
C THR A 113 -10.55 6.61 3.87
N PRO A 114 -11.87 6.72 3.62
CA PRO A 114 -12.38 7.64 2.61
C PRO A 114 -12.06 9.11 2.85
N GLU A 115 -11.93 9.53 4.11
CA GLU A 115 -11.76 10.94 4.50
C GLU A 115 -10.35 11.25 5.04
N ASP A 116 -9.59 10.25 5.49
CA ASP A 116 -8.27 10.44 6.10
C ASP A 116 -7.30 9.33 5.67
N ASP A 117 -6.20 9.73 5.05
CA ASP A 117 -5.16 8.83 4.54
C ASP A 117 -4.14 8.37 5.60
N ASN A 118 -4.35 8.71 6.88
CA ASN A 118 -3.48 8.30 8.00
C ASN A 118 -4.15 7.35 9.00
N VAL A 119 -5.46 7.13 8.89
CA VAL A 119 -6.21 6.36 9.87
C VAL A 119 -6.28 4.89 9.47
N TYR A 120 -5.88 3.99 10.38
CA TYR A 120 -6.09 2.55 10.19
C TYR A 120 -7.58 2.23 10.10
N TRP A 121 -7.97 1.52 9.06
CA TRP A 121 -9.38 1.19 8.85
C TRP A 121 -9.76 -0.19 9.35
N LEU A 122 -8.94 -1.18 8.98
CA LEU A 122 -9.26 -2.60 9.23
C LEU A 122 -8.55 -3.15 10.46
N GLU A 123 -7.66 -2.38 11.07
CA GLU A 123 -6.87 -2.75 12.24
C GLU A 123 -7.11 -1.79 13.41
N SER A 124 -7.12 -2.34 14.62
CA SER A 124 -7.03 -1.61 15.88
C SER A 124 -5.74 -1.96 16.59
N VAL A 125 -5.11 -0.95 17.20
CA VAL A 125 -3.87 -1.09 17.97
C VAL A 125 -4.19 -0.90 19.44
N ALA A 126 -3.96 -1.92 20.25
CA ALA A 126 -4.14 -1.88 21.69
C ALA A 126 -2.99 -1.12 22.39
N PRO A 127 -3.18 -0.65 23.65
CA PRO A 127 -2.14 0.06 24.40
C PRO A 127 -0.82 -0.72 24.59
N ASP A 128 -0.86 -2.03 24.53
CA ASP A 128 0.31 -2.92 24.59
C ASP A 128 0.97 -3.17 23.22
N GLY A 129 0.47 -2.52 22.16
CA GLY A 129 0.96 -2.66 20.80
C GLY A 129 0.38 -3.84 20.03
N ALA A 130 -0.54 -4.62 20.60
CA ALA A 130 -1.18 -5.71 19.88
C ALA A 130 -2.08 -5.19 18.75
N ILE A 131 -1.93 -5.75 17.55
CA ILE A 131 -2.71 -5.39 16.37
C ILE A 131 -3.78 -6.46 16.16
N THR A 132 -5.03 -6.05 16.08
CA THR A 132 -6.18 -6.93 15.82
C THR A 132 -7.03 -6.39 14.69
N CYS A 133 -7.97 -7.20 14.18
CA CYS A 133 -9.01 -6.65 13.30
C CYS A 133 -9.85 -5.64 14.09
N ALA A 134 -10.12 -4.49 13.50
CA ALA A 134 -10.99 -3.49 14.11
C ALA A 134 -12.41 -4.03 14.29
N PRO A 135 -13.18 -3.53 15.28
CA PRO A 135 -14.59 -3.86 15.46
C PRO A 135 -15.40 -3.56 14.19
N LEU A 136 -16.31 -4.46 13.83
CA LEU A 136 -17.07 -4.36 12.58
C LEU A 136 -17.89 -3.06 12.49
N ASP A 137 -18.47 -2.62 13.58
CA ASP A 137 -19.26 -1.38 13.66
C ASP A 137 -18.40 -0.13 13.43
N GLU A 138 -17.14 -0.13 13.88
CA GLU A 138 -16.19 0.95 13.58
C GLU A 138 -15.80 0.96 12.09
N ILE A 139 -15.54 -0.22 11.51
CA ILE A 139 -15.27 -0.36 10.08
C ILE A 139 -16.45 0.13 9.24
N GLU A 140 -17.68 -0.26 9.60
CA GLU A 140 -18.90 0.11 8.89
C GLU A 140 -19.21 1.60 8.98
N LYS A 141 -18.92 2.22 10.12
CA LYS A 141 -19.06 3.66 10.32
C LYS A 141 -18.20 4.45 9.34
N LEU A 142 -16.96 4.03 9.13
CA LEU A 142 -16.06 4.66 8.17
C LEU A 142 -16.44 4.36 6.71
N ALA A 143 -17.16 3.26 6.44
CA ALA A 143 -17.68 2.91 5.13
C ALA A 143 -19.00 3.62 4.78
N ALA A 144 -19.51 4.48 5.66
CA ALA A 144 -20.77 5.19 5.42
C ALA A 144 -20.68 6.08 4.16
N GLY A 145 -21.74 6.08 3.35
CA GLY A 145 -21.81 6.89 2.12
C GLY A 145 -21.16 6.26 0.88
N ILE A 146 -20.37 5.19 1.02
CA ILE A 146 -19.85 4.45 -0.13
C ILE A 146 -20.92 3.49 -0.64
N SER A 147 -21.25 3.57 -1.92
CA SER A 147 -22.27 2.71 -2.56
C SER A 147 -21.68 1.51 -3.34
N GLN A 148 -20.38 1.50 -3.56
CA GLN A 148 -19.69 0.46 -4.32
C GLN A 148 -19.66 -0.86 -3.54
N SER A 149 -19.84 -1.97 -4.25
CA SER A 149 -19.89 -3.32 -3.65
C SER A 149 -18.53 -3.85 -3.22
N LEU A 150 -17.44 -3.27 -3.73
CA LEU A 150 -16.05 -3.51 -3.32
C LEU A 150 -15.39 -2.19 -2.93
N ILE A 151 -14.63 -2.21 -1.85
CA ILE A 151 -13.84 -1.09 -1.36
C ILE A 151 -12.40 -1.59 -1.22
N LEU A 152 -11.43 -0.82 -1.69
CA LEU A 152 -10.01 -1.16 -1.56
C LEU A 152 -9.30 -0.07 -0.77
N CYS A 153 -8.48 -0.50 0.18
CA CYS A 153 -7.57 0.34 0.96
C CYS A 153 -6.19 -0.32 1.10
N GLY A 154 -5.18 0.44 1.50
CA GLY A 154 -3.80 0.03 1.76
C GLY A 154 -3.35 0.43 3.16
N HIS A 155 -2.23 1.18 3.25
CA HIS A 155 -1.71 1.89 4.42
C HIS A 155 -1.19 1.01 5.57
N THR A 156 -1.94 0.02 6.01
CA THR A 156 -1.53 -0.82 7.16
C THR A 156 -0.63 -1.98 6.78
N HIS A 157 -0.34 -2.17 5.49
CA HIS A 157 0.48 -3.25 4.92
C HIS A 157 -0.03 -4.68 5.26
N THR A 158 -1.21 -4.79 5.87
CA THR A 158 -1.78 -6.05 6.34
C THR A 158 -2.83 -6.56 5.35
N ALA A 159 -2.50 -7.63 4.63
CA ALA A 159 -3.46 -8.27 3.71
C ALA A 159 -4.70 -8.76 4.47
N ARG A 160 -5.86 -8.19 4.16
CA ARG A 160 -7.12 -8.48 4.87
C ARG A 160 -8.34 -8.27 3.99
N ALA A 161 -9.37 -9.09 4.19
CA ALA A 161 -10.68 -8.89 3.61
C ALA A 161 -11.75 -8.92 4.72
N VAL A 162 -12.62 -7.90 4.73
CA VAL A 162 -13.71 -7.78 5.70
C VAL A 162 -15.04 -7.65 4.95
N ARG A 163 -15.98 -8.54 5.27
CA ARG A 163 -17.35 -8.48 4.75
C ARG A 163 -18.20 -7.65 5.70
N LEU A 164 -18.82 -6.59 5.19
CA LEU A 164 -19.74 -5.75 5.94
C LEU A 164 -21.11 -6.41 6.08
N SER A 165 -21.90 -5.97 7.05
CA SER A 165 -23.25 -6.51 7.33
C SER A 165 -24.22 -6.32 6.15
N ASP A 166 -24.00 -5.31 5.31
CA ASP A 166 -24.78 -5.03 4.10
C ASP A 166 -24.30 -5.80 2.86
N GLY A 167 -23.27 -6.65 3.01
CA GLY A 167 -22.72 -7.49 1.96
C GLY A 167 -21.58 -6.87 1.14
N ARG A 168 -21.24 -5.58 1.32
CA ARG A 168 -20.04 -4.97 0.72
C ARG A 168 -18.77 -5.64 1.22
N LEU A 169 -17.71 -5.62 0.44
CA LEU A 169 -16.41 -6.17 0.80
C LEU A 169 -15.37 -5.07 0.85
N ILE A 170 -14.59 -5.01 1.93
CA ILE A 170 -13.39 -4.15 2.02
C ILE A 170 -12.17 -5.05 1.94
N VAL A 171 -11.16 -4.66 1.14
CA VAL A 171 -9.91 -5.43 0.98
C VAL A 171 -8.71 -4.50 1.05
N ASN A 172 -7.75 -4.87 1.89
CA ASN A 172 -6.39 -4.38 1.86
C ASN A 172 -5.52 -5.46 1.19
N PRO A 173 -4.81 -5.19 0.09
CA PRO A 173 -4.00 -6.20 -0.61
C PRO A 173 -2.70 -6.56 0.12
N GLY A 174 -2.34 -5.83 1.18
CA GLY A 174 -1.01 -5.84 1.77
C GLY A 174 -0.04 -4.93 1.01
N SER A 175 1.22 -4.91 1.39
CA SER A 175 2.24 -4.05 0.81
C SER A 175 3.09 -4.79 -0.24
N VAL A 176 3.34 -4.11 -1.37
CA VAL A 176 4.29 -4.57 -2.38
C VAL A 176 5.72 -4.47 -1.87
N GLY A 177 6.08 -3.34 -1.28
CA GLY A 177 7.48 -3.00 -1.06
C GLY A 177 7.95 -2.96 0.38
N SER A 178 7.04 -2.90 1.35
CA SER A 178 7.39 -2.79 2.78
C SER A 178 6.74 -3.89 3.61
N PRO A 179 7.47 -4.99 3.88
CA PRO A 179 6.91 -6.12 4.64
C PRO A 179 6.81 -5.86 6.15
N GLY A 180 7.26 -4.70 6.63
CA GLY A 180 7.12 -4.33 8.04
C GLY A 180 7.63 -2.94 8.35
N TYR A 181 7.10 -2.36 9.42
CA TYR A 181 7.49 -1.05 9.95
C TYR A 181 7.11 -0.93 11.43
N SER A 182 7.77 -0.02 12.15
CA SER A 182 7.36 0.41 13.49
C SER A 182 6.66 1.75 13.44
N TYR A 183 5.60 1.93 14.24
CA TYR A 183 4.88 3.19 14.33
C TYR A 183 4.41 3.46 15.76
N ASN A 184 4.18 4.75 16.10
CA ASN A 184 3.91 5.14 17.48
C ASN A 184 2.46 5.63 17.70
N VAL A 185 1.63 5.67 16.67
CA VAL A 185 0.27 6.21 16.75
C VAL A 185 -0.73 5.12 16.36
N PRO A 186 -1.80 4.90 17.11
CA PRO A 186 -2.19 5.55 18.38
C PRO A 186 -1.33 5.11 19.59
N HIS A 187 -0.69 3.95 19.51
CA HIS A 187 0.21 3.38 20.50
C HIS A 187 1.46 2.81 19.80
N PRO A 188 2.63 2.73 20.46
CA PRO A 188 3.79 2.06 19.87
C PRO A 188 3.45 0.62 19.46
N HIS A 189 3.68 0.28 18.20
CA HIS A 189 3.42 -1.04 17.66
C HIS A 189 4.33 -1.37 16.48
N VAL A 190 4.35 -2.65 16.09
CA VAL A 190 5.13 -3.16 14.98
C VAL A 190 4.21 -3.94 14.05
N VAL A 191 4.17 -3.50 12.79
CA VAL A 191 3.58 -4.28 11.69
C VAL A 191 4.67 -5.13 11.06
N GLN A 192 4.45 -6.43 10.93
CA GLN A 192 5.43 -7.32 10.32
C GLN A 192 4.72 -8.50 9.65
N ALA A 193 5.14 -8.78 8.43
CA ALA A 193 4.46 -9.72 7.56
C ALA A 193 4.94 -11.16 7.71
N GLY A 194 6.08 -11.40 8.40
CA GLY A 194 6.64 -12.73 8.65
C GLY A 194 7.35 -13.37 7.44
N SER A 195 7.31 -12.75 6.26
CA SER A 195 8.12 -13.09 5.10
C SER A 195 8.44 -11.83 4.30
N PRO A 196 9.59 -11.77 3.59
CA PRO A 196 9.98 -10.62 2.79
C PRO A 196 9.26 -10.55 1.43
N ASP A 197 8.38 -11.50 1.12
CA ASP A 197 7.68 -11.58 -0.15
C ASP A 197 6.84 -10.32 -0.41
N ALA A 198 6.83 -9.86 -1.63
CA ALA A 198 5.92 -8.80 -2.07
C ALA A 198 4.45 -9.27 -2.05
N ARG A 199 3.53 -8.40 -1.70
CA ARG A 199 2.10 -8.76 -1.58
C ARG A 199 1.23 -7.91 -2.48
N TYR A 200 0.21 -8.55 -3.04
CA TYR A 200 -0.87 -7.89 -3.78
C TYR A 200 -2.12 -8.78 -3.77
N ALA A 201 -3.24 -8.30 -4.30
CA ALA A 201 -4.46 -9.09 -4.43
C ALA A 201 -4.98 -9.11 -5.87
N ILE A 202 -5.55 -10.24 -6.28
CA ILE A 202 -6.40 -10.35 -7.47
C ILE A 202 -7.85 -10.38 -7.03
N LEU A 203 -8.66 -9.47 -7.58
CA LEU A 203 -10.08 -9.31 -7.32
C LEU A 203 -10.84 -9.82 -8.55
N GLU A 204 -11.87 -10.63 -8.32
CA GLU A 204 -12.73 -11.12 -9.39
C GLU A 204 -14.21 -11.03 -9.03
N LEU A 205 -15.00 -10.36 -9.86
CA LEU A 205 -16.45 -10.33 -9.71
C LEU A 205 -17.05 -11.56 -10.37
N THR A 206 -17.53 -12.47 -9.54
CA THR A 206 -18.21 -13.72 -9.94
C THR A 206 -19.74 -13.59 -9.79
N PRO A 207 -20.54 -14.55 -10.28
CA PRO A 207 -21.98 -14.58 -10.00
C PRO A 207 -22.33 -14.65 -8.50
N ALA A 208 -21.41 -15.18 -7.67
CA ALA A 208 -21.59 -15.27 -6.21
C ALA A 208 -21.08 -14.03 -5.46
N GLY A 209 -20.55 -13.00 -6.15
CA GLY A 209 -19.99 -11.80 -5.59
C GLY A 209 -18.48 -11.70 -5.79
N TRP A 210 -17.83 -10.82 -5.02
CA TRP A 210 -16.39 -10.60 -5.11
C TRP A 210 -15.60 -11.75 -4.50
N SER A 211 -14.66 -12.28 -5.28
CA SER A 211 -13.61 -13.22 -4.85
C SER A 211 -12.28 -12.49 -4.72
N VAL A 212 -11.50 -12.85 -3.71
CA VAL A 212 -10.18 -12.27 -3.42
C VAL A 212 -9.14 -13.39 -3.40
N SER A 213 -8.04 -13.20 -4.13
CA SER A 213 -6.87 -14.05 -4.09
C SER A 213 -5.66 -13.23 -3.64
N PHE A 214 -5.26 -13.37 -2.39
CA PHE A 214 -4.02 -12.76 -1.89
C PHE A 214 -2.82 -13.51 -2.46
N ARG A 215 -1.84 -12.73 -2.93
CA ARG A 215 -0.63 -13.24 -3.56
C ARG A 215 0.59 -12.87 -2.74
N HIS A 216 1.50 -13.83 -2.57
CA HIS A 216 2.83 -13.64 -2.03
C HIS A 216 3.82 -13.96 -3.15
N VAL A 217 4.65 -13.00 -3.50
CA VAL A 217 5.56 -13.09 -4.64
C VAL A 217 6.99 -13.03 -4.15
N PRO A 218 7.71 -14.15 -4.14
CA PRO A 218 9.14 -14.17 -3.84
C PRO A 218 9.91 -13.37 -4.90
N TYR A 219 10.92 -12.61 -4.46
CA TYR A 219 11.84 -11.90 -5.32
C TYR A 219 13.22 -11.83 -4.66
N ASP A 220 14.26 -11.44 -5.39
CA ASP A 220 15.57 -11.18 -4.80
C ASP A 220 15.53 -9.83 -4.06
N ASN A 221 15.31 -9.91 -2.75
CA ASN A 221 15.21 -8.76 -1.86
C ASN A 221 16.58 -8.26 -1.34
N SER A 222 17.67 -8.98 -1.62
CA SER A 222 19.00 -8.71 -1.04
C SER A 222 19.51 -7.31 -1.37
N ALA A 223 19.40 -6.91 -2.64
CA ALA A 223 19.84 -5.58 -3.07
C ALA A 223 19.05 -4.44 -2.40
N MET A 224 17.73 -4.62 -2.18
CA MET A 224 16.89 -3.63 -1.51
C MET A 224 17.18 -3.56 -0.02
N ALA A 225 17.42 -4.70 0.63
CA ALA A 225 17.82 -4.74 2.04
C ALA A 225 19.20 -4.08 2.25
N GLU A 226 20.15 -4.30 1.35
CA GLU A 226 21.46 -3.63 1.38
C GLU A 226 21.33 -2.12 1.15
N LEU A 227 20.50 -1.68 0.21
CA LEU A 227 20.25 -0.27 -0.06
C LEU A 227 19.63 0.43 1.16
N ALA A 228 18.62 -0.17 1.80
CA ALA A 228 18.03 0.37 3.02
C ALA A 228 19.07 0.53 4.13
N ARG A 229 19.94 -0.47 4.32
CA ARG A 229 21.03 -0.43 5.31
C ARG A 229 22.05 0.67 4.98
N ALA A 230 22.43 0.80 3.72
CA ALA A 230 23.36 1.84 3.27
C ALA A 230 22.79 3.25 3.46
N ASN A 231 21.47 3.39 3.37
CA ASN A 231 20.74 4.64 3.65
C ASN A 231 20.42 4.85 5.15
N GLY A 232 20.94 3.97 6.03
CA GLY A 232 20.86 4.13 7.49
C GLY A 232 19.59 3.59 8.13
N ASP A 233 18.70 2.93 7.38
CA ASP A 233 17.47 2.33 7.91
C ASP A 233 17.64 0.82 8.11
N ASN A 234 18.14 0.43 9.29
CA ASN A 234 18.36 -0.96 9.64
C ASN A 234 17.05 -1.72 9.90
N GLU A 235 16.03 -1.04 10.39
CA GLU A 235 14.72 -1.61 10.64
C GLU A 235 14.05 -2.02 9.32
N PHE A 236 13.99 -1.11 8.35
CA PHE A 236 13.49 -1.40 7.02
C PHE A 236 14.31 -2.49 6.31
N ALA A 237 15.66 -2.44 6.47
CA ALA A 237 16.54 -3.47 5.94
C ALA A 237 16.28 -4.87 6.54
N SER A 238 15.99 -4.95 7.86
CA SER A 238 15.59 -6.19 8.51
C SER A 238 14.27 -6.73 7.98
N ALA A 239 13.27 -5.85 7.86
CA ALA A 239 11.98 -6.19 7.30
C ALA A 239 12.11 -6.75 5.87
N LEU A 240 12.87 -6.06 5.01
CA LEU A 240 13.12 -6.51 3.63
C LEU A 240 13.85 -7.86 3.57
N ALA A 241 14.84 -8.08 4.44
CA ALA A 241 15.62 -9.30 4.42
C ALA A 241 14.83 -10.52 4.95
N THR A 242 13.90 -10.32 5.89
CA THR A 242 13.34 -11.42 6.68
C THR A 242 11.82 -11.40 6.84
N GLY A 243 11.17 -10.28 6.59
CA GLY A 243 9.77 -10.03 6.93
C GLY A 243 9.54 -9.66 8.40
N TRP A 244 10.61 -9.44 9.18
CA TRP A 244 10.55 -9.14 10.60
C TRP A 244 11.32 -7.86 10.92
N ILE A 245 10.81 -7.09 11.87
CA ILE A 245 11.48 -5.93 12.45
C ILE A 245 12.42 -6.42 13.58
N ARG A 246 13.70 -6.02 13.50
CA ARG A 246 14.74 -6.41 14.47
C ARG A 246 15.74 -5.28 14.69
#